data_237d804cd3ae47ae84260dbfca0fc979
#
_entry.id   237d804cd3ae47ae84260dbfca0fc979
#
_cell.length_a   1.000
_cell.length_b   1.000
_cell.length_c   1.000
_cell.angle_alpha   90.00
_cell.angle_beta   90.00
_cell.angle_gamma   90.00
#
_symmetry.space_group_name_H-M   'P 1'
#
loop_
_entity.id
_entity.type
_entity.pdbx_description
1 polymer ?
#
loop_
_entity_poly.entity_id
_entity_poly.type
_entity_poly.pdbx_seq_one_letter_code
_entity_poly.pdbx_strand_id
1 'polypeptide(L)'
;MKPAASSRDGRKIGFWTCTALVVGNTIGMGIFVLPASMAPLGYNALLGWGITVLGCLALARVLARLARLLPGADGPYGYVRHTLGDLPAYAVLWSYWVSNWITLAALATGVVGYAAAIFPPLARVPPALLSLCALWGFVAINLFGVRSGGRVQVATTVMKLLPMLAVAGLGAWMLLRSPASFAAHPPAKPISLGDAMAASTLALFAMLGLESATIPAAKVADPGRTIPRATMTGTAITAGIYLVVSAVPLLLLPHAELAQSSAPFALVMERFGGEGTGRWIALFVVVSGLGALNGWTLLSGEMMRTMAENGTMPKALARTNAFGAPTGALVLTALLASAMVLMNYSESAVAGFTFLSTVVTAANLPLYLGCSLALGMLWWRGQRDAGRDLLVAAAIGAAYTVFAFIGMGAQPFWLALALMIAGLPLYFFLRRRHGSAVPRA
;
A
#
# COMPACT_ATOMS: atom_id res chain seq x y z
N MET A 1 29.28 40.26 2.08
CA MET A 1 28.37 39.12 2.16
C MET A 1 27.72 38.92 0.79
N LYS A 2 28.11 37.88 0.06
CA LYS A 2 27.44 37.50 -1.20
C LYS A 2 26.12 36.77 -0.83
N PRO A 3 25.00 37.10 -1.48
CA PRO A 3 23.76 36.32 -1.26
C PRO A 3 23.97 34.90 -1.73
N ALA A 4 23.54 33.96 -0.90
CA ALA A 4 23.54 32.52 -1.23
C ALA A 4 22.74 32.28 -2.52
N ALA A 5 23.32 31.52 -3.44
CA ALA A 5 22.73 31.17 -4.70
C ALA A 5 21.36 30.52 -4.45
N SER A 6 20.32 31.12 -5.03
CA SER A 6 18.98 30.55 -5.10
C SER A 6 19.05 29.15 -5.67
N SER A 7 18.56 28.18 -4.89
CA SER A 7 18.37 26.80 -5.32
C SER A 7 17.65 26.74 -6.65
N ARG A 8 18.19 25.92 -7.57
CA ARG A 8 17.64 25.56 -8.87
C ARG A 8 16.13 25.44 -8.80
N ASP A 9 15.46 26.16 -9.67
CA ASP A 9 14.01 26.17 -9.92
C ASP A 9 13.52 24.72 -10.14
N GLY A 10 13.12 24.07 -9.07
CA GLY A 10 12.59 22.71 -9.08
C GLY A 10 11.22 22.76 -9.76
N ARG A 11 11.14 22.26 -10.98
CA ARG A 11 9.89 22.16 -11.77
C ARG A 11 8.79 21.58 -10.89
N LYS A 12 7.77 22.37 -10.55
CA LYS A 12 6.65 21.96 -9.69
C LYS A 12 5.88 20.79 -10.34
N ILE A 13 5.46 19.86 -9.50
CA ILE A 13 4.72 18.64 -9.91
C ILE A 13 3.30 19.05 -10.33
N GLY A 14 2.90 18.69 -11.55
CA GLY A 14 1.57 18.96 -12.10
C GLY A 14 0.58 17.82 -11.86
N PHE A 15 -0.67 18.01 -12.34
CA PHE A 15 -1.80 17.09 -12.14
C PHE A 15 -1.49 15.65 -12.59
N TRP A 16 -1.02 15.45 -13.82
CA TRP A 16 -0.77 14.11 -14.34
C TRP A 16 0.35 13.38 -13.62
N THR A 17 1.38 14.11 -13.19
CA THR A 17 2.46 13.51 -12.39
C THR A 17 1.97 13.12 -11.00
N CYS A 18 1.13 13.94 -10.35
CA CYS A 18 0.49 13.58 -9.09
C CYS A 18 -0.44 12.38 -9.24
N THR A 19 -1.24 12.32 -10.33
CA THR A 19 -2.10 11.17 -10.63
C THR A 19 -1.27 9.91 -10.86
N ALA A 20 -0.16 10.01 -11.60
CA ALA A 20 0.76 8.90 -11.81
C ALA A 20 1.43 8.43 -10.50
N LEU A 21 1.70 9.34 -9.55
CA LEU A 21 2.18 8.97 -8.21
C LEU A 21 1.15 8.13 -7.45
N VAL A 22 -0.13 8.52 -7.47
CA VAL A 22 -1.20 7.74 -6.83
C VAL A 22 -1.29 6.35 -7.47
N VAL A 23 -1.48 6.29 -8.79
CA VAL A 23 -1.60 5.02 -9.53
C VAL A 23 -0.35 4.14 -9.33
N GLY A 24 0.85 4.72 -9.51
CA GLY A 24 2.10 3.99 -9.45
C GLY A 24 2.45 3.45 -8.05
N ASN A 25 2.12 4.20 -6.99
CA ASN A 25 2.38 3.75 -5.61
C ASN A 25 1.32 2.77 -5.12
N THR A 26 0.08 2.87 -5.59
CA THR A 26 -0.97 1.90 -5.28
C THR A 26 -0.71 0.55 -5.97
N ILE A 27 -0.19 0.53 -7.20
CA ILE A 27 0.13 -0.71 -7.91
C ILE A 27 1.38 -1.37 -7.31
N GLY A 28 1.18 -2.34 -6.42
CA GLY A 28 2.21 -3.20 -5.83
C GLY A 28 1.95 -4.68 -6.14
N MET A 29 2.53 -5.59 -5.35
CA MET A 29 2.30 -7.04 -5.47
C MET A 29 0.86 -7.44 -5.10
N GLY A 30 0.13 -6.60 -4.34
CA GLY A 30 -1.21 -6.92 -3.86
C GLY A 30 -2.14 -7.41 -4.95
N ILE A 31 -2.31 -6.63 -6.00
CA ILE A 31 -3.25 -6.96 -7.08
C ILE A 31 -2.95 -8.28 -7.79
N PHE A 32 -1.68 -8.66 -7.86
CA PHE A 32 -1.25 -9.88 -8.55
C PHE A 32 -1.49 -11.15 -7.72
N VAL A 33 -1.45 -11.08 -6.38
CA VAL A 33 -1.57 -12.24 -5.47
C VAL A 33 -2.98 -12.35 -4.86
N LEU A 34 -3.65 -11.23 -4.60
CA LEU A 34 -4.95 -11.18 -3.91
C LEU A 34 -6.05 -12.07 -4.53
N PRO A 35 -6.15 -12.27 -5.85
CA PRO A 35 -7.15 -13.22 -6.36
C PRO A 35 -7.04 -14.61 -5.75
N ALA A 36 -5.83 -15.12 -5.48
CA ALA A 36 -5.64 -16.40 -4.77
C ALA A 36 -6.05 -16.29 -3.30
N SER A 37 -5.64 -15.23 -2.60
CA SER A 37 -6.01 -14.98 -1.20
C SER A 37 -7.52 -14.83 -1.01
N MET A 38 -8.23 -14.33 -2.01
CA MET A 38 -9.68 -14.07 -1.98
C MET A 38 -10.52 -15.23 -2.54
N ALA A 39 -9.92 -16.15 -3.29
CA ALA A 39 -10.63 -17.28 -3.89
C ALA A 39 -11.44 -18.12 -2.87
N PRO A 40 -10.96 -18.40 -1.63
CA PRO A 40 -11.74 -19.11 -0.62
C PRO A 40 -13.02 -18.40 -0.18
N LEU A 41 -13.15 -17.09 -0.47
CA LEU A 41 -14.32 -16.28 -0.11
C LEU A 41 -15.41 -16.30 -1.18
N GLY A 42 -15.18 -16.92 -2.33
CA GLY A 42 -16.15 -17.03 -3.41
C GLY A 42 -16.63 -15.67 -3.94
N TYR A 43 -17.94 -15.51 -4.17
CA TYR A 43 -18.51 -14.23 -4.63
C TYR A 43 -18.38 -13.09 -3.62
N ASN A 44 -18.13 -13.40 -2.33
CA ASN A 44 -17.82 -12.38 -1.34
C ASN A 44 -16.56 -11.58 -1.71
N ALA A 45 -15.63 -12.17 -2.48
CA ALA A 45 -14.46 -11.49 -3.01
C ALA A 45 -14.84 -10.28 -3.90
N LEU A 46 -15.79 -10.46 -4.80
CA LEU A 46 -16.29 -9.41 -5.69
C LEU A 46 -17.07 -8.33 -4.92
N LEU A 47 -17.89 -8.75 -3.95
CA LEU A 47 -18.59 -7.82 -3.06
C LEU A 47 -17.58 -6.99 -2.24
N GLY A 48 -16.55 -7.66 -1.69
CA GLY A 48 -15.46 -6.99 -0.97
C GLY A 48 -14.74 -5.95 -1.83
N TRP A 49 -14.47 -6.25 -3.09
CA TRP A 49 -13.92 -5.28 -4.05
C TRP A 49 -14.87 -4.10 -4.27
N GLY A 50 -16.16 -4.35 -4.48
CA GLY A 50 -17.16 -3.29 -4.64
C GLY A 50 -17.21 -2.34 -3.43
N ILE A 51 -17.26 -2.91 -2.22
CA ILE A 51 -17.23 -2.15 -0.96
C ILE A 51 -15.93 -1.35 -0.85
N THR A 52 -14.79 -1.96 -1.19
CA THR A 52 -13.47 -1.31 -1.12
C THR A 52 -13.36 -0.15 -2.10
N VAL A 53 -13.86 -0.29 -3.32
CA VAL A 53 -13.88 0.80 -4.31
C VAL A 53 -14.63 2.01 -3.74
N LEU A 54 -15.83 1.80 -3.19
CA LEU A 54 -16.64 2.87 -2.60
C LEU A 54 -15.93 3.47 -1.36
N GLY A 55 -15.39 2.63 -0.49
CA GLY A 55 -14.65 3.04 0.70
C GLY A 55 -13.41 3.85 0.35
N CYS A 56 -12.59 3.40 -0.60
CA CYS A 56 -11.40 4.11 -1.05
C CYS A 56 -11.72 5.44 -1.75
N LEU A 57 -12.80 5.52 -2.50
CA LEU A 57 -13.26 6.80 -3.06
C LEU A 57 -13.69 7.77 -1.96
N ALA A 58 -14.34 7.28 -0.89
CA ALA A 58 -14.67 8.11 0.27
C ALA A 58 -13.39 8.58 1.00
N LEU A 59 -12.42 7.69 1.24
CA LEU A 59 -11.12 8.05 1.83
C LEU A 59 -10.33 9.02 0.95
N ALA A 60 -10.32 8.81 -0.37
CA ALA A 60 -9.70 9.75 -1.30
C ALA A 60 -10.36 11.13 -1.23
N ARG A 61 -11.69 11.19 -1.06
CA ARG A 61 -12.42 12.44 -0.86
C ARG A 61 -12.05 13.10 0.47
N VAL A 62 -11.90 12.33 1.56
CA VAL A 62 -11.41 12.84 2.85
C VAL A 62 -10.04 13.50 2.69
N LEU A 63 -9.07 12.80 2.09
CA LEU A 63 -7.74 13.33 1.84
C LEU A 63 -7.74 14.55 0.91
N ALA A 64 -8.55 14.50 -0.14
CA ALA A 64 -8.74 15.60 -1.07
C ALA A 64 -9.27 16.87 -0.38
N ARG A 65 -10.23 16.72 0.55
CA ARG A 65 -10.77 17.84 1.32
C ARG A 65 -9.75 18.39 2.33
N LEU A 66 -9.04 17.51 3.03
CA LEU A 66 -7.97 17.92 3.96
C LEU A 66 -6.85 18.67 3.23
N ALA A 67 -6.39 18.18 2.07
CA ALA A 67 -5.38 18.85 1.26
C ALA A 67 -5.83 20.24 0.77
N ARG A 68 -7.13 20.42 0.53
CA ARG A 68 -7.68 21.72 0.14
C ARG A 68 -7.82 22.68 1.31
N LEU A 69 -8.21 22.18 2.49
CA LEU A 69 -8.42 22.99 3.69
C LEU A 69 -7.10 23.33 4.40
N LEU A 70 -6.11 22.45 4.28
CA LEU A 70 -4.80 22.55 4.93
C LEU A 70 -3.65 22.37 3.90
N PRO A 71 -3.54 23.27 2.90
CA PRO A 71 -2.60 23.08 1.77
C PRO A 71 -1.13 23.15 2.17
N GLY A 72 -0.82 23.72 3.34
CA GLY A 72 0.53 23.79 3.91
C GLY A 72 0.90 22.65 4.85
N ALA A 73 -0.01 21.70 5.10
CA ALA A 73 0.25 20.60 6.00
C ALA A 73 0.96 19.43 5.28
N ASP A 74 1.89 18.78 5.98
CA ASP A 74 2.68 17.66 5.48
C ASP A 74 1.86 16.35 5.48
N GLY A 75 0.90 16.24 4.57
CA GLY A 75 0.10 15.05 4.38
C GLY A 75 -0.71 14.60 5.60
N PRO A 76 -1.01 13.29 5.73
CA PRO A 76 -1.86 12.75 6.81
C PRO A 76 -1.38 13.10 8.21
N TYR A 77 -0.07 13.04 8.46
CA TYR A 77 0.51 13.45 9.75
C TYR A 77 0.18 14.91 10.09
N GLY A 78 0.42 15.82 9.13
CA GLY A 78 0.16 17.25 9.31
C GLY A 78 -1.33 17.54 9.51
N TYR A 79 -2.22 16.86 8.79
CA TYR A 79 -3.67 17.02 8.95
C TYR A 79 -4.14 16.64 10.34
N VAL A 80 -3.71 15.47 10.84
CA VAL A 80 -4.07 14.98 12.18
C VAL A 80 -3.44 15.85 13.26
N ARG A 81 -2.19 16.28 13.10
CA ARG A 81 -1.50 17.16 14.06
C ARG A 81 -2.23 18.48 14.24
N HIS A 82 -2.60 19.12 13.13
CA HIS A 82 -3.31 20.41 13.15
C HIS A 82 -4.68 20.33 13.85
N THR A 83 -5.35 19.20 13.75
CA THR A 83 -6.74 19.03 14.21
C THR A 83 -6.88 18.33 15.56
N LEU A 84 -6.16 17.22 15.74
CA LEU A 84 -6.30 16.32 16.89
C LEU A 84 -5.11 16.40 17.86
N GLY A 85 -4.02 17.06 17.46
CA GLY A 85 -2.83 17.27 18.30
C GLY A 85 -1.70 16.25 18.09
N ASP A 86 -0.63 16.38 18.89
CA ASP A 86 0.65 15.70 18.68
C ASP A 86 0.57 14.19 18.90
N LEU A 87 -0.14 13.69 19.92
CA LEU A 87 -0.18 12.26 20.22
C LEU A 87 -0.94 11.45 19.13
N PRO A 88 -2.15 11.85 18.69
CA PRO A 88 -2.80 11.20 17.55
C PRO A 88 -1.98 11.27 16.26
N ALA A 89 -1.33 12.40 15.99
CA ALA A 89 -0.45 12.55 14.83
C ALA A 89 0.74 11.59 14.89
N TYR A 90 1.37 11.46 16.05
CA TYR A 90 2.45 10.50 16.25
C TYR A 90 1.95 9.06 16.04
N ALA A 91 0.77 8.70 16.56
CA ALA A 91 0.18 7.37 16.38
C ALA A 91 -0.05 7.07 14.89
N VAL A 92 -0.54 8.04 14.10
CA VAL A 92 -0.70 7.91 12.64
C VAL A 92 0.66 7.72 11.96
N LEU A 93 1.66 8.53 12.30
CA LEU A 93 3.00 8.43 11.70
C LEU A 93 3.69 7.09 12.05
N TRP A 94 3.58 6.68 13.31
CA TRP A 94 4.10 5.41 13.79
C TRP A 94 3.44 4.23 13.09
N SER A 95 2.11 4.21 13.01
CA SER A 95 1.36 3.14 12.35
C SER A 95 1.68 3.06 10.86
N TYR A 96 1.83 4.19 10.19
CA TYR A 96 2.24 4.24 8.79
C TYR A 96 3.66 3.69 8.59
N TRP A 97 4.60 4.02 9.49
CA TRP A 97 5.93 3.43 9.46
C TRP A 97 5.89 1.92 9.71
N VAL A 98 5.08 1.45 10.68
CA VAL A 98 4.87 0.02 10.93
C VAL A 98 4.34 -0.67 9.68
N SER A 99 3.32 -0.12 9.02
CA SER A 99 2.79 -0.70 7.78
C SER A 99 3.85 -0.80 6.68
N ASN A 100 4.74 0.19 6.56
CA ASN A 100 5.77 0.23 5.52
C ASN A 100 6.78 -0.92 5.62
N TRP A 101 7.32 -1.20 6.81
CA TRP A 101 8.29 -2.29 6.91
C TRP A 101 7.63 -3.68 6.84
N ILE A 102 6.35 -3.83 7.26
CA ILE A 102 5.62 -5.08 7.02
C ILE A 102 5.32 -5.25 5.52
N THR A 103 5.06 -4.15 4.80
CA THR A 103 4.89 -4.19 3.33
C THR A 103 6.11 -4.77 2.63
N LEU A 104 7.34 -4.53 3.11
CA LEU A 104 8.53 -5.16 2.52
C LEU A 104 8.48 -6.69 2.61
N ALA A 105 8.02 -7.23 3.74
CA ALA A 105 7.84 -8.67 3.92
C ALA A 105 6.78 -9.23 2.96
N ALA A 106 5.63 -8.55 2.83
CA ALA A 106 4.57 -8.94 1.92
C ALA A 106 5.03 -8.89 0.45
N LEU A 107 5.72 -7.82 0.04
CA LEU A 107 6.25 -7.69 -1.32
C LEU A 107 7.26 -8.80 -1.65
N ALA A 108 8.20 -9.07 -0.74
CA ALA A 108 9.19 -10.12 -0.94
C ALA A 108 8.53 -11.50 -1.10
N THR A 109 7.55 -11.82 -0.23
CA THR A 109 6.80 -13.10 -0.30
C THR A 109 6.01 -13.22 -1.61
N GLY A 110 5.34 -12.15 -2.04
CA GLY A 110 4.60 -12.14 -3.30
C GLY A 110 5.49 -12.31 -4.53
N VAL A 111 6.67 -11.67 -4.56
CA VAL A 111 7.65 -11.82 -5.64
C VAL A 111 8.15 -13.27 -5.73
N VAL A 112 8.46 -13.89 -4.60
CA VAL A 112 8.96 -15.27 -4.52
C VAL A 112 7.93 -16.25 -5.08
N GLY A 113 6.64 -16.06 -4.77
CA GLY A 113 5.56 -16.87 -5.32
C GLY A 113 5.55 -16.89 -6.86
N TYR A 114 5.65 -15.71 -7.47
CA TYR A 114 5.74 -15.58 -8.94
C TYR A 114 7.06 -16.08 -9.51
N ALA A 115 8.18 -15.91 -8.81
CA ALA A 115 9.48 -16.42 -9.25
C ALA A 115 9.48 -17.96 -9.30
N ALA A 116 8.80 -18.63 -8.37
CA ALA A 116 8.64 -20.09 -8.39
C ALA A 116 7.81 -20.59 -9.59
N ALA A 117 6.88 -19.78 -10.09
CA ALA A 117 6.13 -20.10 -11.31
C ALA A 117 7.00 -20.05 -12.58
N ILE A 118 8.03 -19.17 -12.61
CA ILE A 118 8.99 -19.09 -13.73
C ILE A 118 10.05 -20.20 -13.64
N PHE A 119 10.53 -20.44 -12.43
CA PHE A 119 11.62 -21.36 -12.15
C PHE A 119 11.20 -22.39 -11.07
N PRO A 120 10.56 -23.51 -11.46
CA PRO A 120 9.99 -24.50 -10.55
C PRO A 120 10.93 -25.04 -9.45
N PRO A 121 12.26 -25.15 -9.64
CA PRO A 121 13.14 -25.55 -8.55
C PRO A 121 13.08 -24.67 -7.30
N LEU A 122 12.72 -23.37 -7.44
CA LEU A 122 12.53 -22.47 -6.29
C LEU A 122 11.36 -22.92 -5.38
N ALA A 123 10.37 -23.62 -5.92
CA ALA A 123 9.26 -24.13 -5.12
C ALA A 123 9.66 -25.19 -4.07
N ARG A 124 10.88 -25.75 -4.20
CA ARG A 124 11.44 -26.71 -3.22
C ARG A 124 12.10 -26.01 -2.02
N VAL A 125 12.33 -24.70 -2.13
CA VAL A 125 12.94 -23.89 -1.06
C VAL A 125 11.82 -23.21 -0.28
N PRO A 126 11.87 -23.18 1.05
CA PRO A 126 10.88 -22.46 1.85
C PRO A 126 10.73 -21.00 1.38
N PRO A 127 9.50 -20.52 1.11
CA PRO A 127 9.27 -19.16 0.60
C PRO A 127 9.88 -18.08 1.48
N ALA A 128 9.92 -18.31 2.80
CA ALA A 128 10.50 -17.39 3.75
C ALA A 128 12.00 -17.16 3.51
N LEU A 129 12.78 -18.21 3.22
CA LEU A 129 14.23 -18.06 2.94
C LEU A 129 14.48 -17.24 1.68
N LEU A 130 13.72 -17.51 0.61
CA LEU A 130 13.82 -16.75 -0.64
C LEU A 130 13.40 -15.28 -0.44
N SER A 131 12.37 -15.06 0.37
CA SER A 131 11.91 -13.71 0.73
C SER A 131 12.96 -12.93 1.51
N LEU A 132 13.65 -13.57 2.45
CA LEU A 132 14.77 -12.98 3.17
C LEU A 132 15.93 -12.64 2.23
N CYS A 133 16.29 -13.54 1.32
CA CYS A 133 17.33 -13.27 0.31
C CYS A 133 16.99 -12.05 -0.56
N ALA A 134 15.75 -11.96 -1.03
CA ALA A 134 15.28 -10.81 -1.82
C ALA A 134 15.32 -9.52 -1.00
N LEU A 135 14.79 -9.53 0.22
CA LEU A 135 14.75 -8.39 1.13
C LEU A 135 16.17 -7.86 1.41
N TRP A 136 17.06 -8.71 1.89
CA TRP A 136 18.43 -8.31 2.24
C TRP A 136 19.28 -7.96 1.02
N GLY A 137 19.00 -8.56 -0.14
CA GLY A 137 19.61 -8.18 -1.42
C GLY A 137 19.32 -6.71 -1.77
N PHE A 138 18.05 -6.28 -1.64
CA PHE A 138 17.70 -4.88 -1.89
C PHE A 138 18.14 -3.93 -0.79
N VAL A 139 18.22 -4.38 0.46
CA VAL A 139 18.86 -3.59 1.53
C VAL A 139 20.32 -3.34 1.20
N ALA A 140 21.08 -4.39 0.81
CA ALA A 140 22.47 -4.26 0.39
C ALA A 140 22.63 -3.27 -0.78
N ILE A 141 21.80 -3.39 -1.84
CA ILE A 141 21.81 -2.46 -2.97
C ILE A 141 21.59 -1.02 -2.51
N ASN A 142 20.62 -0.78 -1.62
CA ASN A 142 20.31 0.55 -1.13
C ASN A 142 21.39 1.13 -0.21
N LEU A 143 22.15 0.29 0.49
CA LEU A 143 23.32 0.72 1.29
C LEU A 143 24.45 1.30 0.44
N PHE A 144 24.59 0.89 -0.81
CA PHE A 144 25.56 1.46 -1.76
C PHE A 144 25.09 2.75 -2.44
N GLY A 145 23.91 3.24 -2.10
CA GLY A 145 23.38 4.52 -2.59
C GLY A 145 22.96 4.49 -4.05
N VAL A 146 21.69 4.29 -4.33
CA VAL A 146 21.16 4.25 -5.70
C VAL A 146 20.80 5.66 -6.18
N ARG A 147 21.69 6.30 -6.95
CA ARG A 147 21.42 7.57 -7.66
C ARG A 147 20.48 7.43 -8.87
N SER A 148 20.17 6.21 -9.30
CA SER A 148 19.42 5.93 -10.54
C SER A 148 17.90 5.72 -10.37
N GLY A 149 17.35 5.94 -9.16
CA GLY A 149 15.99 5.52 -8.80
C GLY A 149 14.86 6.03 -9.72
N GLY A 150 14.96 7.22 -10.30
CA GLY A 150 13.86 7.80 -11.07
C GLY A 150 13.56 7.09 -12.39
N ARG A 151 14.60 6.73 -13.17
CA ARG A 151 14.42 6.06 -14.48
C ARG A 151 13.96 4.60 -14.29
N VAL A 152 14.53 3.91 -13.31
CA VAL A 152 14.15 2.54 -12.94
C VAL A 152 12.70 2.53 -12.46
N GLN A 153 12.29 3.50 -11.64
CA GLN A 153 10.92 3.62 -11.15
C GLN A 153 9.91 3.81 -12.30
N VAL A 154 10.21 4.66 -13.28
CA VAL A 154 9.33 4.84 -14.45
C VAL A 154 9.23 3.56 -15.27
N ALA A 155 10.35 2.91 -15.57
CA ALA A 155 10.36 1.66 -16.34
C ALA A 155 9.57 0.55 -15.62
N THR A 156 9.79 0.36 -14.32
CA THR A 156 9.05 -0.65 -13.54
C THR A 156 7.57 -0.30 -13.40
N THR A 157 7.20 0.98 -13.37
CA THR A 157 5.77 1.39 -13.34
C THR A 157 5.08 1.05 -14.66
N VAL A 158 5.71 1.25 -15.81
CA VAL A 158 5.15 0.81 -17.09
C VAL A 158 5.02 -0.72 -17.13
N MET A 159 6.04 -1.44 -16.66
CA MET A 159 6.02 -2.91 -16.63
C MET A 159 4.89 -3.47 -15.73
N LYS A 160 4.49 -2.77 -14.67
CA LYS A 160 3.35 -3.17 -13.82
C LYS A 160 2.01 -3.19 -14.57
N LEU A 161 1.83 -2.32 -15.53
CA LEU A 161 0.58 -2.21 -16.28
C LEU A 161 0.42 -3.33 -17.30
N LEU A 162 1.50 -3.89 -17.84
CA LEU A 162 1.44 -4.91 -18.88
C LEU A 162 0.69 -6.18 -18.46
N PRO A 163 1.01 -6.83 -17.31
CA PRO A 163 0.25 -7.99 -16.85
C PRO A 163 -1.23 -7.68 -16.62
N MET A 164 -1.53 -6.48 -16.11
CA MET A 164 -2.91 -6.06 -15.83
C MET A 164 -3.70 -5.86 -17.13
N LEU A 165 -3.09 -5.20 -18.11
CA LEU A 165 -3.70 -5.03 -19.43
C LEU A 165 -3.89 -6.36 -20.15
N ALA A 166 -2.91 -7.29 -20.03
CA ALA A 166 -3.03 -8.63 -20.62
C ALA A 166 -4.20 -9.41 -20.00
N VAL A 167 -4.32 -9.42 -18.66
CA VAL A 167 -5.43 -10.13 -17.97
C VAL A 167 -6.77 -9.45 -18.25
N ALA A 168 -6.84 -8.12 -18.26
CA ALA A 168 -8.06 -7.40 -18.63
C ALA A 168 -8.46 -7.67 -20.09
N GLY A 169 -7.50 -7.68 -21.02
CA GLY A 169 -7.70 -8.02 -22.41
C GLY A 169 -8.17 -9.46 -22.60
N LEU A 170 -7.57 -10.42 -21.88
CA LEU A 170 -8.04 -11.80 -21.85
C LEU A 170 -9.50 -11.88 -21.37
N GLY A 171 -9.82 -11.19 -20.26
CA GLY A 171 -11.18 -11.16 -19.72
C GLY A 171 -12.19 -10.63 -20.74
N ALA A 172 -11.86 -9.52 -21.40
CA ALA A 172 -12.70 -8.94 -22.46
C ALA A 172 -12.86 -9.91 -23.64
N TRP A 173 -11.78 -10.55 -24.08
CA TRP A 173 -11.80 -11.54 -25.16
C TRP A 173 -12.66 -12.77 -24.79
N MET A 174 -12.52 -13.30 -23.57
CA MET A 174 -13.33 -14.42 -23.07
C MET A 174 -14.80 -14.05 -22.96
N LEU A 175 -15.11 -12.82 -22.53
CA LEU A 175 -16.49 -12.35 -22.45
C LEU A 175 -17.18 -12.30 -23.84
N LEU A 176 -16.42 -11.98 -24.88
CA LEU A 176 -16.92 -11.95 -26.25
C LEU A 176 -17.02 -13.34 -26.90
N ARG A 177 -16.09 -14.25 -26.59
CA ARG A 177 -15.98 -15.56 -27.24
C ARG A 177 -16.72 -16.68 -26.50
N SER A 178 -16.70 -16.65 -25.17
CA SER A 178 -17.21 -17.72 -24.30
C SER A 178 -17.76 -17.16 -22.99
N PRO A 179 -18.82 -16.34 -23.01
CA PRO A 179 -19.35 -15.69 -21.80
C PRO A 179 -19.78 -16.70 -20.73
N ALA A 180 -20.22 -17.90 -21.13
CA ALA A 180 -20.57 -18.99 -20.21
C ALA A 180 -19.40 -19.45 -19.30
N SER A 181 -18.14 -19.24 -19.73
CA SER A 181 -16.96 -19.58 -18.93
C SER A 181 -16.91 -18.83 -17.60
N PHE A 182 -17.48 -17.63 -17.53
CA PHE A 182 -17.54 -16.84 -16.29
C PHE A 182 -18.52 -17.39 -15.24
N ALA A 183 -19.41 -18.28 -15.64
CA ALA A 183 -20.34 -19.00 -14.76
C ALA A 183 -20.00 -20.50 -14.62
N ALA A 184 -18.88 -20.94 -15.20
CA ALA A 184 -18.50 -22.36 -15.22
C ALA A 184 -18.09 -22.90 -13.84
N HIS A 185 -17.61 -22.04 -12.95
CA HIS A 185 -17.09 -22.41 -11.64
C HIS A 185 -17.78 -21.61 -10.52
N PRO A 186 -19.10 -21.82 -10.29
CA PRO A 186 -19.80 -21.12 -9.23
C PRO A 186 -19.23 -21.56 -7.86
N PRO A 187 -18.92 -20.59 -6.96
CA PRO A 187 -18.43 -20.94 -5.64
C PRO A 187 -19.53 -21.59 -4.80
N ALA A 188 -19.15 -22.61 -4.03
CA ALA A 188 -20.07 -23.24 -3.09
C ALA A 188 -20.36 -22.38 -1.84
N LYS A 189 -19.51 -21.39 -1.56
CA LYS A 189 -19.62 -20.57 -0.36
C LYS A 189 -20.74 -19.53 -0.49
N PRO A 190 -21.69 -19.47 0.49
CA PRO A 190 -22.78 -18.49 0.46
C PRO A 190 -22.26 -17.07 0.68
N ILE A 191 -23.05 -16.09 0.26
CA ILE A 191 -22.79 -14.68 0.54
C ILE A 191 -23.02 -14.44 2.04
N SER A 192 -22.01 -13.84 2.71
CA SER A 192 -22.09 -13.46 4.11
C SER A 192 -21.42 -12.10 4.34
N LEU A 193 -21.93 -11.34 5.31
CA LEU A 193 -21.35 -10.05 5.68
C LEU A 193 -19.90 -10.22 6.17
N GLY A 194 -19.64 -11.24 6.99
CA GLY A 194 -18.29 -11.50 7.53
C GLY A 194 -17.25 -11.75 6.44
N ASP A 195 -17.59 -12.60 5.45
CA ASP A 195 -16.69 -12.87 4.33
C ASP A 195 -16.52 -11.66 3.40
N ALA A 196 -17.58 -10.86 3.20
CA ALA A 196 -17.48 -9.62 2.43
C ALA A 196 -16.59 -8.58 3.15
N MET A 197 -16.64 -8.52 4.50
CA MET A 197 -15.75 -7.69 5.31
C MET A 197 -14.30 -8.16 5.20
N ALA A 198 -14.04 -9.46 5.32
CA ALA A 198 -12.71 -10.03 5.17
C ALA A 198 -12.14 -9.77 3.77
N ALA A 199 -12.95 -9.97 2.73
CA ALA A 199 -12.57 -9.67 1.35
C ALA A 199 -12.27 -8.18 1.14
N SER A 200 -13.07 -7.29 1.72
CA SER A 200 -12.84 -5.85 1.64
C SER A 200 -11.54 -5.44 2.34
N THR A 201 -11.20 -6.04 3.47
CA THR A 201 -9.94 -5.78 4.18
C THR A 201 -8.73 -6.21 3.35
N LEU A 202 -8.81 -7.37 2.68
CA LEU A 202 -7.78 -7.83 1.76
C LEU A 202 -7.67 -6.93 0.53
N ALA A 203 -8.78 -6.55 -0.08
CA ALA A 203 -8.82 -5.65 -1.23
C ALA A 203 -8.22 -4.26 -0.89
N LEU A 204 -8.45 -3.78 0.34
CA LEU A 204 -7.90 -2.50 0.79
C LEU A 204 -6.37 -2.49 0.81
N PHE A 205 -5.72 -3.64 1.08
CA PHE A 205 -4.25 -3.74 0.97
C PHE A 205 -3.74 -3.30 -0.40
N ALA A 206 -4.38 -3.75 -1.48
CA ALA A 206 -3.98 -3.35 -2.82
C ALA A 206 -4.23 -1.86 -3.11
N MET A 207 -5.16 -1.24 -2.40
CA MET A 207 -5.51 0.18 -2.56
C MET A 207 -4.69 1.12 -1.66
N LEU A 208 -3.77 0.59 -0.81
CA LEU A 208 -2.87 1.42 -0.01
C LEU A 208 -1.94 2.22 -0.93
N GLY A 209 -1.63 3.45 -0.54
CA GLY A 209 -0.86 4.39 -1.36
C GLY A 209 -1.72 5.49 -2.01
N LEU A 210 -3.04 5.46 -1.83
CA LEU A 210 -3.95 6.51 -2.33
C LEU A 210 -3.63 7.90 -1.73
N GLU A 211 -2.95 7.95 -0.59
CA GLU A 211 -2.44 9.16 0.08
C GLU A 211 -1.18 9.75 -0.57
N SER A 212 -0.55 9.05 -1.49
CA SER A 212 0.79 9.38 -2.04
C SER A 212 0.90 10.77 -2.66
N ALA A 213 -0.19 11.31 -3.22
CA ALA A 213 -0.19 12.67 -3.76
C ALA A 213 -0.13 13.75 -2.67
N THR A 214 -0.54 13.43 -1.44
CA THR A 214 -0.58 14.39 -0.33
C THR A 214 0.78 14.58 0.35
N ILE A 215 1.71 13.63 0.19
CA ILE A 215 3.02 13.64 0.85
C ILE A 215 3.94 14.73 0.29
N PRO A 216 4.14 14.90 -1.04
CA PRO A 216 4.99 15.94 -1.60
C PRO A 216 4.27 17.30 -1.77
N ALA A 217 3.33 17.65 -0.90
CA ALA A 217 2.45 18.83 -1.07
C ALA A 217 3.22 20.12 -1.37
N ALA A 218 4.36 20.37 -0.70
CA ALA A 218 5.20 21.53 -0.91
C ALA A 218 5.82 21.62 -2.33
N LYS A 219 5.92 20.50 -3.04
CA LYS A 219 6.49 20.43 -4.40
C LYS A 219 5.44 20.48 -5.50
N VAL A 220 4.16 20.49 -5.15
CA VAL A 220 3.04 20.46 -6.11
C VAL A 220 2.67 21.88 -6.55
N ALA A 221 2.38 22.04 -7.85
CA ALA A 221 1.82 23.28 -8.37
C ALA A 221 0.35 23.39 -7.95
N ASP A 222 -0.04 24.50 -7.32
CA ASP A 222 -1.39 24.72 -6.79
C ASP A 222 -1.91 23.50 -6.00
N PRO A 223 -1.30 23.20 -4.83
CA PRO A 223 -1.59 21.96 -4.11
C PRO A 223 -3.06 21.84 -3.70
N GLY A 224 -3.72 22.94 -3.36
CA GLY A 224 -5.15 22.97 -2.98
C GLY A 224 -6.11 22.54 -4.09
N ARG A 225 -5.69 22.57 -5.35
CA ARG A 225 -6.49 22.15 -6.51
C ARG A 225 -5.96 20.88 -7.16
N THR A 226 -4.65 20.76 -7.28
CA THR A 226 -4.00 19.64 -7.97
C THR A 226 -4.09 18.35 -7.18
N ILE A 227 -3.75 18.37 -5.87
CA ILE A 227 -3.77 17.17 -5.02
C ILE A 227 -5.17 16.55 -4.93
N PRO A 228 -6.25 17.30 -4.64
CA PRO A 228 -7.60 16.74 -4.57
C PRO A 228 -8.02 16.04 -5.87
N ARG A 229 -7.76 16.66 -7.00
CA ARG A 229 -8.12 16.10 -8.31
C ARG A 229 -7.29 14.87 -8.63
N ALA A 230 -5.98 14.91 -8.40
CA ALA A 230 -5.07 13.80 -8.66
C ALA A 230 -5.39 12.58 -7.79
N THR A 231 -5.65 12.78 -6.49
CA THR A 231 -6.02 11.70 -5.56
C THR A 231 -7.31 11.03 -6.00
N MET A 232 -8.37 11.80 -6.27
CA MET A 232 -9.65 11.23 -6.72
C MET A 232 -9.52 10.48 -8.05
N THR A 233 -8.88 11.10 -9.05
CA THR A 233 -8.72 10.50 -10.38
C THR A 233 -7.83 9.25 -10.32
N GLY A 234 -6.70 9.32 -9.63
CA GLY A 234 -5.79 8.18 -9.47
C GLY A 234 -6.46 7.01 -8.75
N THR A 235 -7.18 7.28 -7.65
CA THR A 235 -7.93 6.25 -6.93
C THR A 235 -9.02 5.62 -7.80
N ALA A 236 -9.79 6.42 -8.54
CA ALA A 236 -10.85 5.90 -9.40
C ALA A 236 -10.30 5.03 -10.55
N ILE A 237 -9.21 5.46 -11.20
CA ILE A 237 -8.54 4.68 -12.25
C ILE A 237 -8.04 3.34 -11.69
N THR A 238 -7.31 3.38 -10.57
CA THR A 238 -6.75 2.17 -9.97
C THR A 238 -7.85 1.21 -9.51
N ALA A 239 -8.88 1.73 -8.84
CA ALA A 239 -10.01 0.93 -8.37
C ALA A 239 -10.75 0.25 -9.53
N GLY A 240 -11.00 0.96 -10.62
CA GLY A 240 -11.64 0.40 -11.82
C GLY A 240 -10.80 -0.71 -12.47
N ILE A 241 -9.49 -0.49 -12.63
CA ILE A 241 -8.58 -1.50 -13.16
C ILE A 241 -8.57 -2.73 -12.24
N TYR A 242 -8.44 -2.54 -10.93
CA TYR A 242 -8.33 -3.62 -9.96
C TYR A 242 -9.59 -4.48 -9.89
N LEU A 243 -10.76 -3.86 -9.96
CA LEU A 243 -12.03 -4.60 -10.01
C LEU A 243 -12.07 -5.55 -11.21
N VAL A 244 -11.69 -5.06 -12.39
CA VAL A 244 -11.68 -5.87 -13.63
C VAL A 244 -10.65 -6.99 -13.54
N VAL A 245 -9.38 -6.68 -13.23
CA VAL A 245 -8.30 -7.67 -13.28
C VAL A 245 -8.39 -8.70 -12.15
N SER A 246 -9.03 -8.38 -11.02
CA SER A 246 -9.31 -9.35 -9.96
C SER A 246 -10.50 -10.26 -10.30
N ALA A 247 -11.52 -9.72 -10.97
CA ALA A 247 -12.69 -10.50 -11.36
C ALA A 247 -12.35 -11.61 -12.37
N VAL A 248 -11.40 -11.37 -13.28
CA VAL A 248 -11.06 -12.33 -14.35
C VAL A 248 -10.60 -13.69 -13.79
N PRO A 249 -9.55 -13.80 -12.95
CA PRO A 249 -9.15 -15.10 -12.40
C PRO A 249 -10.20 -15.67 -11.42
N LEU A 250 -10.90 -14.83 -10.65
CA LEU A 250 -11.92 -15.26 -9.69
C LEU A 250 -13.14 -15.91 -10.38
N LEU A 251 -13.47 -15.50 -11.58
CA LEU A 251 -14.64 -16.01 -12.32
C LEU A 251 -14.28 -17.10 -13.34
N LEU A 252 -13.04 -17.11 -13.87
CA LEU A 252 -12.64 -18.05 -14.91
C LEU A 252 -11.99 -19.33 -14.36
N LEU A 253 -11.45 -19.30 -13.14
CA LEU A 253 -10.73 -20.44 -12.56
C LEU A 253 -11.52 -21.12 -11.44
N PRO A 254 -11.36 -22.45 -11.26
CA PRO A 254 -11.87 -23.14 -10.08
C PRO A 254 -11.28 -22.52 -8.80
N HIS A 255 -12.14 -22.17 -7.84
CA HIS A 255 -11.73 -21.48 -6.62
C HIS A 255 -10.67 -22.24 -5.81
N ALA A 256 -10.78 -23.58 -5.74
CA ALA A 256 -9.82 -24.43 -5.02
C ALA A 256 -8.41 -24.38 -5.63
N GLU A 257 -8.33 -24.36 -6.96
CA GLU A 257 -7.06 -24.25 -7.68
C GLU A 257 -6.47 -22.84 -7.57
N LEU A 258 -7.31 -21.83 -7.77
CA LEU A 258 -6.89 -20.43 -7.64
C LEU A 258 -6.35 -20.13 -6.24
N ALA A 259 -6.98 -20.66 -5.18
CA ALA A 259 -6.56 -20.45 -3.78
C ALA A 259 -5.15 -21.00 -3.49
N GLN A 260 -4.70 -22.00 -4.24
CA GLN A 260 -3.38 -22.61 -4.09
C GLN A 260 -2.32 -21.97 -5.00
N SER A 261 -2.74 -21.12 -5.94
CA SER A 261 -1.82 -20.51 -6.91
C SER A 261 -1.03 -19.37 -6.31
N SER A 262 0.29 -19.51 -6.26
CA SER A 262 1.20 -18.41 -5.91
C SER A 262 1.33 -17.35 -7.02
N ALA A 263 0.81 -17.62 -8.23
CA ALA A 263 0.88 -16.75 -9.39
C ALA A 263 -0.45 -16.72 -10.18
N PRO A 264 -1.54 -16.16 -9.59
CA PRO A 264 -2.90 -16.19 -10.15
C PRO A 264 -3.01 -15.66 -11.58
N PHE A 265 -2.33 -14.55 -11.89
CA PHE A 265 -2.36 -13.96 -13.24
C PHE A 265 -1.64 -14.84 -14.26
N ALA A 266 -0.53 -15.48 -13.85
CA ALA A 266 0.16 -16.43 -14.71
C ALA A 266 -0.71 -17.66 -14.99
N LEU A 267 -1.39 -18.18 -13.96
CA LEU A 267 -2.26 -19.32 -14.07
C LEU A 267 -3.42 -19.09 -15.06
N VAL A 268 -4.13 -17.96 -14.94
CA VAL A 268 -5.25 -17.66 -15.85
C VAL A 268 -4.77 -17.42 -17.27
N MET A 269 -3.63 -16.78 -17.46
CA MET A 269 -3.06 -16.55 -18.78
C MET A 269 -2.58 -17.83 -19.44
N GLU A 270 -1.94 -18.73 -18.69
CA GLU A 270 -1.51 -20.03 -19.23
C GLU A 270 -2.69 -20.87 -19.68
N ARG A 271 -3.79 -20.85 -18.91
CA ARG A 271 -4.98 -21.66 -19.22
C ARG A 271 -5.78 -21.15 -20.42
N PHE A 272 -5.93 -19.84 -20.57
CA PHE A 272 -6.81 -19.24 -21.57
C PHE A 272 -6.11 -18.41 -22.62
N GLY A 273 -4.87 -17.97 -22.37
CA GLY A 273 -4.08 -17.15 -23.29
C GLY A 273 -3.14 -17.96 -24.19
N GLY A 274 -2.98 -19.26 -23.91
CA GLY A 274 -2.11 -20.16 -24.65
C GLY A 274 -0.81 -20.54 -23.94
N GLU A 275 -0.18 -21.61 -24.39
CA GLU A 275 1.04 -22.18 -23.82
C GLU A 275 2.18 -21.15 -23.69
N GLY A 276 2.80 -21.08 -22.52
CA GLY A 276 3.93 -20.20 -22.22
C GLY A 276 3.56 -18.75 -21.90
N THR A 277 2.30 -18.31 -22.07
CA THR A 277 1.89 -16.94 -21.77
C THR A 277 1.97 -16.64 -20.29
N GLY A 278 1.65 -17.62 -19.43
CA GLY A 278 1.75 -17.50 -17.98
C GLY A 278 3.18 -17.20 -17.53
N ARG A 279 4.18 -17.81 -18.15
CA ARG A 279 5.60 -17.55 -17.84
C ARG A 279 6.01 -16.12 -18.13
N TRP A 280 5.56 -15.54 -19.24
CA TRP A 280 5.82 -14.14 -19.57
C TRP A 280 5.15 -13.19 -18.59
N ILE A 281 3.89 -13.45 -18.24
CA ILE A 281 3.18 -12.67 -17.22
C ILE A 281 3.91 -12.73 -15.88
N ALA A 282 4.32 -13.93 -15.44
CA ALA A 282 5.08 -14.09 -14.20
C ALA A 282 6.40 -13.29 -14.24
N LEU A 283 7.10 -13.28 -15.36
CA LEU A 283 8.35 -12.51 -15.52
C LEU A 283 8.10 -11.00 -15.34
N PHE A 284 7.08 -10.45 -15.98
CA PHE A 284 6.73 -9.02 -15.83
C PHE A 284 6.32 -8.70 -14.39
N VAL A 285 5.58 -9.59 -13.73
CA VAL A 285 5.18 -9.41 -12.32
C VAL A 285 6.39 -9.46 -11.40
N VAL A 286 7.33 -10.40 -11.58
CA VAL A 286 8.56 -10.49 -10.78
C VAL A 286 9.39 -9.23 -10.92
N VAL A 287 9.69 -8.79 -12.15
CA VAL A 287 10.50 -7.58 -12.40
C VAL A 287 9.82 -6.35 -11.78
N SER A 288 8.51 -6.24 -11.93
CA SER A 288 7.70 -5.18 -11.33
C SER A 288 7.73 -5.21 -9.80
N GLY A 289 7.57 -6.41 -9.22
CA GLY A 289 7.60 -6.62 -7.78
C GLY A 289 8.95 -6.33 -7.16
N LEU A 290 10.05 -6.74 -7.81
CA LEU A 290 11.41 -6.39 -7.39
C LEU A 290 11.65 -4.88 -7.45
N GLY A 291 11.13 -4.20 -8.47
CA GLY A 291 11.16 -2.74 -8.56
C GLY A 291 10.37 -2.07 -7.43
N ALA A 292 9.21 -2.62 -7.07
CA ALA A 292 8.42 -2.13 -5.93
C ALA A 292 9.17 -2.37 -4.60
N LEU A 293 9.73 -3.57 -4.40
CA LEU A 293 10.50 -3.90 -3.20
C LEU A 293 11.69 -2.96 -3.02
N ASN A 294 12.41 -2.65 -4.10
CA ASN A 294 13.51 -1.67 -4.06
C ASN A 294 13.01 -0.27 -3.66
N GLY A 295 11.95 0.22 -4.31
CA GLY A 295 11.38 1.54 -4.03
C GLY A 295 10.88 1.68 -2.59
N TRP A 296 10.16 0.68 -2.09
CA TRP A 296 9.66 0.66 -0.71
C TRP A 296 10.78 0.52 0.33
N THR A 297 11.86 -0.23 0.01
CA THR A 297 13.06 -0.32 0.87
C THR A 297 13.69 1.06 1.05
N LEU A 298 13.90 1.79 -0.05
CA LEU A 298 14.43 3.14 -0.02
C LEU A 298 13.51 4.10 0.74
N LEU A 299 12.21 4.07 0.43
CA LEU A 299 11.20 4.92 1.08
C LEU A 299 11.15 4.70 2.59
N SER A 300 11.15 3.44 3.03
CA SER A 300 11.12 3.10 4.47
C SER A 300 12.35 3.61 5.21
N GLY A 301 13.53 3.52 4.60
CA GLY A 301 14.77 4.06 5.15
C GLY A 301 14.75 5.58 5.26
N GLU A 302 14.36 6.28 4.20
CA GLU A 302 14.28 7.75 4.17
C GLU A 302 13.18 8.28 5.09
N MET A 303 12.04 7.59 5.18
CA MET A 303 10.96 7.94 6.11
C MET A 303 11.44 7.89 7.55
N MET A 304 12.09 6.79 7.96
CA MET A 304 12.62 6.65 9.32
C MET A 304 13.71 7.68 9.61
N ARG A 305 14.58 7.98 8.63
CA ARG A 305 15.56 9.05 8.72
C ARG A 305 14.89 10.41 8.99
N THR A 306 13.89 10.77 8.19
CA THR A 306 13.11 12.00 8.37
C THR A 306 12.44 12.07 9.74
N MET A 307 11.86 10.94 10.20
CA MET A 307 11.28 10.85 11.55
C MET A 307 12.35 11.12 12.64
N ALA A 308 13.56 10.60 12.45
CA ALA A 308 14.66 10.82 13.40
C ALA A 308 15.20 12.28 13.35
N GLU A 309 15.29 12.89 12.18
CA GLU A 309 15.64 14.30 12.00
C GLU A 309 14.61 15.22 12.68
N ASN A 310 13.33 14.89 12.58
CA ASN A 310 12.22 15.62 13.21
C ASN A 310 12.02 15.29 14.71
N GLY A 311 12.87 14.45 15.31
CA GLY A 311 12.82 14.13 16.74
C GLY A 311 11.71 13.15 17.15
N THR A 312 11.02 12.52 16.19
CA THR A 312 9.98 11.49 16.44
C THR A 312 10.56 10.07 16.51
N MET A 313 11.85 9.92 16.22
CA MET A 313 12.65 8.71 16.34
C MET A 313 14.03 9.02 16.93
N PRO A 314 14.78 8.02 17.42
CA PRO A 314 16.14 8.21 17.92
C PRO A 314 17.07 8.82 16.85
N LYS A 315 17.79 9.89 17.20
CA LYS A 315 18.70 10.62 16.28
C LYS A 315 19.77 9.73 15.62
N ALA A 316 20.13 8.60 16.22
CA ALA A 316 21.08 7.65 15.64
C ALA A 316 20.60 7.10 14.28
N LEU A 317 19.29 7.02 14.06
CA LEU A 317 18.69 6.51 12.81
C LEU A 317 18.75 7.53 11.65
N ALA A 318 19.08 8.79 11.94
CA ALA A 318 19.32 9.81 10.92
C ALA A 318 20.73 9.75 10.30
N ARG A 319 21.65 8.95 10.89
CA ARG A 319 23.03 8.86 10.39
C ARG A 319 23.08 8.16 9.04
N THR A 320 23.84 8.74 8.11
CA THR A 320 24.07 8.17 6.77
C THR A 320 25.51 7.63 6.66
N ASN A 321 25.72 6.67 5.78
CA ASN A 321 27.05 6.19 5.41
C ASN A 321 27.74 7.09 4.36
N ALA A 322 28.92 6.70 3.90
CA ALA A 322 29.68 7.43 2.86
C ALA A 322 28.93 7.60 1.54
N PHE A 323 27.95 6.77 1.25
CA PHE A 323 27.11 6.82 0.06
C PHE A 323 25.82 7.64 0.26
N GLY A 324 25.62 8.22 1.45
CA GLY A 324 24.43 8.98 1.81
C GLY A 324 23.20 8.13 2.20
N ALA A 325 23.35 6.80 2.34
CA ALA A 325 22.26 5.92 2.72
C ALA A 325 22.08 5.85 4.25
N PRO A 326 20.84 5.90 4.78
CA PRO A 326 20.54 5.84 6.21
C PRO A 326 20.67 4.40 6.74
N THR A 327 21.90 3.96 6.98
CA THR A 327 22.25 2.56 7.28
C THR A 327 21.47 2.00 8.46
N GLY A 328 21.42 2.73 9.59
CA GLY A 328 20.70 2.27 10.79
C GLY A 328 19.21 2.09 10.55
N ALA A 329 18.60 3.01 9.79
CA ALA A 329 17.20 2.96 9.43
C ALA A 329 16.89 1.77 8.50
N LEU A 330 17.70 1.57 7.46
CA LEU A 330 17.55 0.45 6.51
C LEU A 330 17.70 -0.92 7.20
N VAL A 331 18.75 -1.08 8.02
CA VAL A 331 19.00 -2.35 8.73
C VAL A 331 17.91 -2.65 9.74
N LEU A 332 17.48 -1.67 10.55
CA LEU A 332 16.40 -1.86 11.53
C LEU A 332 15.09 -2.25 10.82
N THR A 333 14.74 -1.55 9.75
CA THR A 333 13.56 -1.85 8.93
C THR A 333 13.62 -3.27 8.38
N ALA A 334 14.79 -3.70 7.87
CA ALA A 334 14.98 -5.04 7.34
C ALA A 334 14.89 -6.13 8.41
N LEU A 335 15.44 -5.89 9.60
CA LEU A 335 15.33 -6.82 10.74
C LEU A 335 13.88 -7.01 11.18
N LEU A 336 13.11 -5.93 11.27
CA LEU A 336 11.69 -5.99 11.62
C LEU A 336 10.88 -6.72 10.52
N ALA A 337 11.13 -6.41 9.25
CA ALA A 337 10.52 -7.11 8.13
C ALA A 337 10.89 -8.61 8.11
N SER A 338 12.16 -8.94 8.43
CA SER A 338 12.61 -10.32 8.54
C SER A 338 11.89 -11.09 9.64
N ALA A 339 11.64 -10.46 10.80
CA ALA A 339 10.86 -11.08 11.87
C ALA A 339 9.45 -11.45 11.38
N MET A 340 8.79 -10.57 10.59
CA MET A 340 7.47 -10.86 10.02
C MET A 340 7.51 -12.00 9.00
N VAL A 341 8.55 -12.08 8.16
CA VAL A 341 8.74 -13.20 7.24
C VAL A 341 8.93 -14.51 8.02
N LEU A 342 9.75 -14.49 9.07
CA LEU A 342 10.03 -15.67 9.88
C LEU A 342 8.83 -16.15 10.71
N MET A 343 7.92 -15.26 11.13
CA MET A 343 6.65 -15.65 11.76
C MET A 343 5.78 -16.53 10.85
N ASN A 344 5.99 -16.47 9.53
CA ASN A 344 5.28 -17.26 8.53
C ASN A 344 6.20 -18.31 7.87
N TYR A 345 7.23 -18.77 8.56
CA TYR A 345 8.26 -19.65 7.97
C TYR A 345 7.69 -20.96 7.38
N SER A 346 6.73 -21.56 8.04
CA SER A 346 6.09 -22.83 7.64
C SER A 346 4.91 -22.64 6.67
N GLU A 347 4.52 -21.39 6.42
CA GLU A 347 3.37 -21.10 5.59
C GLU A 347 3.70 -21.14 4.09
N SER A 348 2.69 -21.41 3.28
CA SER A 348 2.80 -21.24 1.83
C SER A 348 2.96 -19.76 1.46
N ALA A 349 3.49 -19.46 0.26
CA ALA A 349 3.64 -18.09 -0.20
C ALA A 349 2.30 -17.33 -0.22
N VAL A 350 1.18 -18.01 -0.54
CA VAL A 350 -0.17 -17.41 -0.54
C VAL A 350 -0.64 -17.12 0.90
N ALA A 351 -0.51 -18.09 1.80
CA ALA A 351 -0.95 -17.92 3.19
C ALA A 351 -0.13 -16.83 3.90
N GLY A 352 1.21 -16.87 3.76
CA GLY A 352 2.10 -15.86 4.31
C GLY A 352 1.80 -14.46 3.75
N PHE A 353 1.58 -14.33 2.44
CA PHE A 353 1.21 -13.07 1.81
C PHE A 353 -0.15 -12.57 2.33
N THR A 354 -1.14 -13.44 2.43
CA THR A 354 -2.48 -13.11 2.93
C THR A 354 -2.43 -12.57 4.35
N PHE A 355 -1.69 -13.22 5.25
CA PHE A 355 -1.49 -12.77 6.61
C PHE A 355 -0.78 -11.42 6.65
N LEU A 356 0.35 -11.29 5.97
CA LEU A 356 1.15 -10.05 5.95
C LEU A 356 0.35 -8.89 5.38
N SER A 357 -0.39 -9.09 4.28
CA SER A 357 -1.22 -8.03 3.67
C SER A 357 -2.34 -7.57 4.60
N THR A 358 -2.93 -8.48 5.38
CA THR A 358 -3.94 -8.15 6.38
C THR A 358 -3.35 -7.33 7.53
N VAL A 359 -2.16 -7.69 8.03
CA VAL A 359 -1.47 -6.94 9.09
C VAL A 359 -1.02 -5.56 8.59
N VAL A 360 -0.55 -5.44 7.34
CA VAL A 360 -0.23 -4.14 6.72
C VAL A 360 -1.47 -3.25 6.67
N THR A 361 -2.60 -3.82 6.23
CA THR A 361 -3.87 -3.08 6.20
C THR A 361 -4.24 -2.60 7.60
N ALA A 362 -4.20 -3.50 8.60
CA ALA A 362 -4.46 -3.18 9.99
C ALA A 362 -3.60 -2.01 10.52
N ALA A 363 -2.30 -2.08 10.25
CA ALA A 363 -1.36 -1.03 10.65
C ALA A 363 -1.57 0.30 9.90
N ASN A 364 -2.23 0.28 8.74
CA ASN A 364 -2.49 1.50 7.95
C ASN A 364 -3.82 2.19 8.30
N LEU A 365 -4.79 1.43 8.81
CA LEU A 365 -6.14 1.95 9.12
C LEU A 365 -6.15 3.17 10.07
N PRO A 366 -5.25 3.30 11.09
CA PRO A 366 -5.20 4.49 11.92
C PRO A 366 -4.94 5.78 11.16
N LEU A 367 -4.19 5.72 10.06
CA LEU A 367 -3.98 6.88 9.19
C LEU A 367 -5.30 7.34 8.57
N TYR A 368 -6.08 6.43 8.02
CA TYR A 368 -7.35 6.76 7.37
C TYR A 368 -8.42 7.18 8.38
N LEU A 369 -8.48 6.51 9.53
CA LEU A 369 -9.37 6.91 10.63
C LEU A 369 -9.00 8.29 11.16
N GLY A 370 -7.71 8.53 11.42
CA GLY A 370 -7.20 9.82 11.88
C GLY A 370 -7.55 10.96 10.91
N CYS A 371 -7.35 10.75 9.60
CA CYS A 371 -7.74 11.73 8.59
C CYS A 371 -9.27 11.96 8.54
N SER A 372 -10.06 10.89 8.65
CA SER A 372 -11.53 11.01 8.66
C SER A 372 -12.01 11.80 9.89
N LEU A 373 -11.47 11.51 11.07
CA LEU A 373 -11.76 12.24 12.30
C LEU A 373 -11.27 13.70 12.23
N ALA A 374 -10.10 13.93 11.64
CA ALA A 374 -9.54 15.27 11.41
C ALA A 374 -10.51 16.12 10.55
N LEU A 375 -11.03 15.55 9.47
CA LEU A 375 -11.99 16.24 8.61
C LEU A 375 -13.29 16.57 9.36
N GLY A 376 -13.83 15.61 10.13
CA GLY A 376 -15.01 15.82 10.98
C GLY A 376 -14.79 16.91 12.03
N MET A 377 -13.60 16.97 12.65
CA MET A 377 -13.22 17.99 13.62
C MET A 377 -13.16 19.40 13.00
N LEU A 378 -12.62 19.54 11.77
CA LEU A 378 -12.60 20.81 11.06
C LEU A 378 -14.03 21.32 10.79
N TRP A 379 -14.94 20.44 10.38
CA TRP A 379 -16.33 20.79 10.19
C TRP A 379 -16.98 21.27 11.50
N TRP A 380 -16.72 20.56 12.60
CA TRP A 380 -17.28 20.89 13.92
C TRP A 380 -16.73 22.23 14.46
N ARG A 381 -15.47 22.56 14.20
CA ARG A 381 -14.81 23.83 14.62
C ARG A 381 -15.22 25.04 13.79
N GLY A 382 -16.20 24.94 12.90
CA GLY A 382 -16.79 26.10 12.23
C GLY A 382 -16.49 26.23 10.73
N GLN A 383 -15.74 25.31 10.12
CA GLN A 383 -15.62 25.28 8.66
C GLN A 383 -16.88 24.71 7.99
N ARG A 384 -18.05 25.13 8.50
CA ARG A 384 -19.39 24.68 8.05
C ARG A 384 -19.75 25.16 6.66
N ASP A 385 -19.16 26.28 6.23
CA ASP A 385 -19.36 26.86 4.89
C ASP A 385 -18.89 25.95 3.75
N ALA A 386 -18.04 24.96 4.06
CA ALA A 386 -17.61 23.94 3.11
C ALA A 386 -18.66 22.85 2.85
N GLY A 387 -19.87 22.96 3.45
CA GLY A 387 -21.02 22.11 3.18
C GLY A 387 -21.13 20.84 4.04
N ARG A 388 -22.32 20.25 4.08
CA ARG A 388 -22.61 18.97 4.77
C ARG A 388 -21.83 17.80 4.15
N ASP A 389 -21.35 17.94 2.93
CA ASP A 389 -20.60 16.90 2.22
C ASP A 389 -19.24 16.57 2.89
N LEU A 390 -18.66 17.49 3.70
CA LEU A 390 -17.48 17.19 4.51
C LEU A 390 -17.80 16.18 5.61
N LEU A 391 -18.90 16.41 6.33
CA LEU A 391 -19.32 15.51 7.40
C LEU A 391 -19.69 14.13 6.85
N VAL A 392 -20.38 14.08 5.72
CA VAL A 392 -20.72 12.82 5.04
C VAL A 392 -19.45 12.08 4.61
N ALA A 393 -18.49 12.75 3.99
CA ALA A 393 -17.24 12.13 3.60
C ALA A 393 -16.45 11.61 4.82
N ALA A 394 -16.37 12.40 5.90
CA ALA A 394 -15.71 12.00 7.14
C ALA A 394 -16.40 10.78 7.78
N ALA A 395 -17.72 10.78 7.83
CA ALA A 395 -18.51 9.68 8.41
C ALA A 395 -18.36 8.39 7.60
N ILE A 396 -18.46 8.45 6.27
CA ILE A 396 -18.29 7.27 5.39
C ILE A 396 -16.86 6.76 5.47
N GLY A 397 -15.84 7.63 5.44
CA GLY A 397 -14.44 7.24 5.57
C GLY A 397 -14.14 6.58 6.91
N ALA A 398 -14.65 7.13 8.02
CA ALA A 398 -14.51 6.53 9.34
C ALA A 398 -15.26 5.18 9.44
N ALA A 399 -16.50 5.11 8.95
CA ALA A 399 -17.29 3.89 8.94
C ALA A 399 -16.63 2.78 8.12
N TYR A 400 -16.11 3.10 6.94
CA TYR A 400 -15.37 2.15 6.12
C TYR A 400 -14.09 1.66 6.82
N THR A 401 -13.36 2.55 7.49
CA THR A 401 -12.16 2.18 8.23
C THR A 401 -12.49 1.22 9.39
N VAL A 402 -13.56 1.50 10.15
CA VAL A 402 -14.04 0.61 11.21
C VAL A 402 -14.52 -0.74 10.64
N PHE A 403 -15.23 -0.71 9.52
CA PHE A 403 -15.66 -1.92 8.80
C PHE A 403 -14.45 -2.81 8.43
N ALA A 404 -13.38 -2.22 7.90
CA ALA A 404 -12.15 -2.94 7.57
C ALA A 404 -11.44 -3.47 8.83
N PHE A 405 -11.46 -2.74 9.97
CA PHE A 405 -10.95 -3.25 11.25
C PHE A 405 -11.68 -4.51 11.72
N ILE A 406 -12.99 -4.56 11.56
CA ILE A 406 -13.78 -5.75 11.95
C ILE A 406 -13.47 -6.94 11.02
N GLY A 407 -13.29 -6.68 9.72
CA GLY A 407 -13.09 -7.71 8.70
C GLY A 407 -11.72 -8.40 8.73
N MET A 408 -10.72 -7.87 9.46
CA MET A 408 -9.36 -8.43 9.44
C MET A 408 -9.17 -9.70 10.28
N GLY A 409 -10.10 -10.02 11.16
CA GLY A 409 -9.97 -11.12 12.10
C GLY A 409 -9.11 -10.79 13.33
N ALA A 410 -9.18 -11.67 14.34
CA ALA A 410 -8.59 -11.38 15.66
C ALA A 410 -7.05 -11.31 15.65
N GLN A 411 -6.38 -12.26 15.00
CA GLN A 411 -4.93 -12.36 15.05
C GLN A 411 -4.22 -11.15 14.41
N PRO A 412 -4.53 -10.72 13.17
CA PRO A 412 -3.94 -9.50 12.60
C PRO A 412 -4.29 -8.25 13.40
N PHE A 413 -5.50 -8.16 13.95
CA PHE A 413 -5.94 -7.04 14.78
C PHE A 413 -5.08 -6.89 16.03
N TRP A 414 -4.91 -7.96 16.83
CA TRP A 414 -4.13 -7.90 18.06
C TRP A 414 -2.64 -7.67 17.81
N LEU A 415 -2.10 -8.23 16.72
CA LEU A 415 -0.72 -7.98 16.34
C LEU A 415 -0.52 -6.51 15.93
N ALA A 416 -1.37 -5.96 15.09
CA ALA A 416 -1.29 -4.55 14.70
C ALA A 416 -1.45 -3.63 15.92
N LEU A 417 -2.41 -3.91 16.81
CA LEU A 417 -2.61 -3.16 18.03
C LEU A 417 -1.37 -3.19 18.94
N ALA A 418 -0.77 -4.37 19.14
CA ALA A 418 0.46 -4.51 19.91
C ALA A 418 1.62 -3.70 19.32
N LEU A 419 1.80 -3.75 17.99
CA LEU A 419 2.81 -2.97 17.29
C LEU A 419 2.56 -1.46 17.40
N MET A 420 1.30 -1.03 17.41
CA MET A 420 0.94 0.37 17.62
C MET A 420 1.24 0.83 19.06
N ILE A 421 0.85 0.03 20.06
CA ILE A 421 1.10 0.33 21.47
C ILE A 421 2.59 0.39 21.75
N ALA A 422 3.42 -0.44 21.08
CA ALA A 422 4.87 -0.43 21.21
C ALA A 422 5.51 0.93 20.87
N GLY A 423 4.85 1.78 20.11
CA GLY A 423 5.30 3.14 19.82
C GLY A 423 5.09 4.14 20.96
N LEU A 424 4.14 3.91 21.87
CA LEU A 424 3.80 4.87 22.92
C LEU A 424 4.94 5.12 23.93
N PRO A 425 5.64 4.09 24.44
CA PRO A 425 6.80 4.32 25.34
C PRO A 425 7.86 5.19 24.69
N LEU A 426 8.13 4.98 23.39
CA LEU A 426 9.11 5.78 22.65
C LEU A 426 8.66 7.25 22.52
N TYR A 427 7.38 7.49 22.24
CA TYR A 427 6.82 8.84 22.21
C TYR A 427 7.04 9.59 23.52
N PHE A 428 6.67 8.99 24.66
CA PHE A 428 6.84 9.63 25.98
C PHE A 428 8.30 9.82 26.34
N PHE A 429 9.18 8.87 26.02
CA PHE A 429 10.61 8.98 26.24
C PHE A 429 11.23 10.13 25.46
N LEU A 430 10.91 10.26 24.15
CA LEU A 430 11.45 11.33 23.31
C LEU A 430 10.91 12.69 23.73
N ARG A 431 9.62 12.76 24.10
CA ARG A 431 9.01 14.01 24.58
C ARG A 431 9.66 14.51 25.88
N ARG A 432 10.03 13.61 26.81
CA ARG A 432 10.75 13.96 28.04
C ARG A 432 12.16 14.50 27.75
N ARG A 433 12.84 13.97 26.74
CA ARG A 433 14.22 14.38 26.38
C ARG A 433 14.30 15.72 25.62
N HIS A 434 13.30 16.05 24.85
CA HIS A 434 13.35 17.25 23.99
C HIS A 434 12.60 18.44 24.60
N GLY A 435 12.02 18.33 25.81
CA GLY A 435 11.15 19.34 26.39
C GLY A 435 10.04 19.70 25.37
N SER A 436 9.12 20.57 25.61
CA SER A 436 8.01 20.92 24.69
C SER A 436 8.43 21.58 23.34
N ALA A 437 9.66 21.41 22.89
CA ALA A 437 10.23 21.88 21.64
C ALA A 437 10.07 20.86 20.49
N VAL A 438 8.84 20.42 20.22
CA VAL A 438 8.47 20.05 18.87
C VAL A 438 8.24 21.38 18.13
N PRO A 439 8.91 21.67 17.01
CA PRO A 439 8.76 22.95 16.33
C PRO A 439 7.27 23.20 16.06
N ARG A 440 6.76 24.33 16.56
CA ARG A 440 5.47 24.87 16.12
C ARG A 440 5.69 25.32 14.68
N ALA A 441 5.23 24.52 13.71
CA ALA A 441 5.14 24.92 12.31
C ALA A 441 3.91 25.79 12.10
#